data_4fe3b5b4b1bd17f7176c8f9e8f7cbcdd
#
_entry.id   4fe3b5b4b1bd17f7176c8f9e8f7cbcdd
#
_cell.length_a   1.000
_cell.length_b   1.000
_cell.length_c   1.000
_cell.angle_alpha   90.00
_cell.angle_beta   90.00
_cell.angle_gamma   90.00
#
_symmetry.space_group_name_H-M   'P 1'
#
loop_
_entity.id
_entity.type
_entity.pdbx_description
1 polymer ?
#
loop_
_entity_poly.entity_id
_entity_poly.type
_entity_poly.pdbx_seq_one_letter_code
_entity_poly.pdbx_strand_id
1 'polypeptide(L)'
;MPPSIADFQIDFGALEQRLNEHTKAVVVNSPNNPSGAVYSEQTIKRLADILRDKEKEYGHPIYLISDEPYREIVYDGVQVPFVPHFHDDTIICYSYSKSLSLPGERIGYVLVPPAAADSKALYAAVCGAGRALGYVCAPSMFQRVAARCADQTSDIAVYQTNRDLLFNGLTSMGYHCVKPDGAFYLFPQTLEADDRAFSERAKKYDLLVVPGADFGAPVICEFLTV
;
A
#
# COMPACT_ATOMS: atom_id res chain seq x y z
N MET A 1 10.96 -2.12 6.75
CA MET A 1 10.73 -1.77 8.16
C MET A 1 9.66 -2.72 8.67
N PRO A 2 9.87 -3.51 9.72
CA PRO A 2 8.82 -4.39 10.20
C PRO A 2 7.65 -3.54 10.70
N PRO A 3 6.41 -3.80 10.24
CA PRO A 3 5.24 -3.13 10.79
C PRO A 3 5.02 -3.58 12.23
N SER A 4 4.34 -2.75 13.01
CA SER A 4 3.75 -3.22 14.27
C SER A 4 2.76 -4.36 13.92
N ILE A 5 3.04 -5.58 14.36
CA ILE A 5 2.16 -6.74 14.09
C ILE A 5 0.79 -6.56 14.79
N ALA A 6 0.72 -5.68 15.80
CA ALA A 6 -0.50 -5.45 16.55
C ALA A 6 -1.59 -4.71 15.75
N ASP A 7 -1.19 -3.78 14.87
CA ASP A 7 -2.11 -2.91 14.13
C ASP A 7 -1.63 -2.57 12.71
N PHE A 8 -0.46 -3.05 12.33
CA PHE A 8 0.20 -2.76 11.05
C PHE A 8 0.41 -1.27 10.76
N GLN A 9 0.42 -0.44 11.80
CA GLN A 9 0.76 0.96 11.69
C GLN A 9 2.30 1.17 11.66
N ILE A 10 2.74 2.38 11.33
CA ILE A 10 4.17 2.72 11.27
C ILE A 10 4.79 2.68 12.67
N ASP A 11 5.81 1.86 12.86
CA ASP A 11 6.69 1.95 14.03
C ASP A 11 7.63 3.14 13.85
N PHE A 12 7.26 4.27 14.42
CA PHE A 12 8.03 5.51 14.30
C PHE A 12 9.39 5.43 14.99
N GLY A 13 9.52 4.66 16.07
CA GLY A 13 10.82 4.47 16.73
C GLY A 13 11.79 3.71 15.84
N ALA A 14 11.33 2.63 15.20
CA ALA A 14 12.13 1.89 14.24
C ALA A 14 12.39 2.68 12.95
N LEU A 15 11.47 3.55 12.51
CA LEU A 15 11.66 4.44 11.38
C LEU A 15 12.80 5.43 11.65
N GLU A 16 12.73 6.19 12.75
CA GLU A 16 13.71 7.20 13.10
C GLU A 16 15.13 6.64 13.24
N GLN A 17 15.27 5.41 13.76
CA GLN A 17 16.56 4.72 13.87
C GLN A 17 17.16 4.34 12.50
N ARG A 18 16.36 4.28 11.45
CA ARG A 18 16.81 3.90 10.09
C ARG A 18 17.06 5.10 9.18
N LEU A 19 16.47 6.25 9.51
CA LEU A 19 16.73 7.48 8.76
C LEU A 19 18.16 7.97 9.03
N ASN A 20 18.85 8.33 7.96
CA ASN A 20 20.21 8.87 8.01
C ASN A 20 20.44 9.84 6.84
N GLU A 21 21.59 10.49 6.78
CA GLU A 21 21.95 11.48 5.76
C GLU A 21 21.99 10.94 4.31
N HIS A 22 21.92 9.63 4.14
CA HIS A 22 21.84 8.99 2.81
C HIS A 22 20.39 8.68 2.41
N THR A 23 19.42 8.83 3.33
CA THR A 23 18.01 8.58 3.04
C THR A 23 17.47 9.60 2.05
N LYS A 24 17.03 9.16 0.87
CA LYS A 24 16.48 10.02 -0.20
C LYS A 24 14.97 9.89 -0.35
N ALA A 25 14.41 8.76 0.05
CA ALA A 25 12.97 8.54 -0.01
C ALA A 25 12.51 7.56 1.07
N VAL A 26 11.25 7.71 1.46
CA VAL A 26 10.48 6.74 2.24
C VAL A 26 9.28 6.32 1.40
N VAL A 27 9.04 5.02 1.29
CA VAL A 27 7.89 4.48 0.57
C VAL A 27 6.84 4.02 1.56
N VAL A 28 5.61 4.44 1.36
CA VAL A 28 4.43 3.98 2.12
C VAL A 28 3.40 3.41 1.16
N ASN A 29 2.73 2.32 1.56
CA ASN A 29 1.64 1.72 0.81
C ASN A 29 0.40 1.71 1.71
N SER A 30 -0.61 2.50 1.35
CA SER A 30 -1.85 2.64 2.13
C SER A 30 -3.04 3.01 1.23
N PRO A 31 -4.12 2.20 1.23
CA PRO A 31 -4.33 0.94 1.95
C PRO A 31 -3.26 -0.10 1.62
N ASN A 32 -2.83 -0.86 2.65
CA ASN A 32 -1.62 -1.68 2.56
C ASN A 32 -1.89 -3.08 1.98
N ASN A 33 -0.99 -3.53 1.14
CA ASN A 33 -0.81 -4.95 0.80
C ASN A 33 0.42 -5.47 1.59
N PRO A 34 0.29 -6.50 2.45
CA PRO A 34 -0.84 -7.44 2.57
C PRO A 34 -1.79 -7.21 3.77
N SER A 35 -1.54 -6.22 4.62
CA SER A 35 -2.23 -6.11 5.91
C SER A 35 -3.66 -5.54 5.82
N GLY A 36 -3.99 -4.82 4.74
CA GLY A 36 -5.24 -4.06 4.63
C GLY A 36 -5.33 -2.84 5.53
N ALA A 37 -4.25 -2.49 6.26
CA ALA A 37 -4.23 -1.32 7.13
C ALA A 37 -4.27 -0.02 6.32
N VAL A 38 -5.03 0.95 6.82
CA VAL A 38 -5.06 2.32 6.30
C VAL A 38 -4.37 3.24 7.30
N TYR A 39 -3.40 4.04 6.83
CA TYR A 39 -2.76 5.02 7.68
C TYR A 39 -3.68 6.20 7.91
N SER A 40 -3.90 6.55 9.19
CA SER A 40 -4.70 7.69 9.57
C SER A 40 -4.04 9.01 9.18
N GLU A 41 -4.85 10.08 9.13
CA GLU A 41 -4.32 11.44 8.95
C GLU A 41 -3.25 11.79 9.99
N GLN A 42 -3.45 11.38 11.23
CA GLN A 42 -2.49 11.60 12.31
C GLN A 42 -1.17 10.85 12.07
N THR A 43 -1.26 9.61 11.56
CA THR A 43 -0.09 8.80 11.18
C THR A 43 0.70 9.49 10.06
N ILE A 44 0.03 9.93 9.00
CA ILE A 44 0.67 10.61 7.86
C ILE A 44 1.26 11.96 8.30
N LYS A 45 0.54 12.74 9.12
CA LYS A 45 1.04 14.01 9.65
C LYS A 45 2.30 13.81 10.47
N ARG A 46 2.33 12.83 11.38
CA ARG A 46 3.50 12.52 12.18
C ARG A 46 4.69 12.09 11.32
N LEU A 47 4.44 11.26 10.30
CA LEU A 47 5.47 10.88 9.33
C LEU A 47 6.05 12.12 8.64
N ALA A 48 5.19 12.98 8.12
CA ALA A 48 5.58 14.22 7.45
C ALA A 48 6.39 15.15 8.36
N ASP A 49 6.02 15.28 9.64
CA ASP A 49 6.75 16.08 10.62
C ASP A 49 8.18 15.54 10.82
N ILE A 50 8.32 14.21 11.00
CA ILE A 50 9.63 13.55 11.13
C ILE A 50 10.49 13.79 9.88
N LEU A 51 9.91 13.61 8.68
CA LEU A 51 10.67 13.80 7.44
C LEU A 51 11.15 15.25 7.29
N ARG A 52 10.29 16.25 7.54
CA ARG A 52 10.68 17.67 7.51
C ARG A 52 11.80 18.03 8.49
N ASP A 53 11.81 17.43 9.67
CA ASP A 53 12.87 17.66 10.63
C ASP A 53 14.18 17.02 10.19
N LYS A 54 14.11 15.82 9.60
CA LYS A 54 15.28 15.13 9.02
C LYS A 54 15.82 15.82 7.76
N GLU A 55 14.97 16.41 6.93
CA GLU A 55 15.38 17.24 5.79
C GLU A 55 16.21 18.45 6.23
N LYS A 56 15.78 19.14 7.31
CA LYS A 56 16.54 20.24 7.89
C LYS A 56 17.88 19.76 8.44
N GLU A 57 17.88 18.62 9.14
CA GLU A 57 19.09 18.03 9.72
C GLU A 57 20.09 17.61 8.64
N TYR A 58 19.63 16.97 7.57
CA TYR A 58 20.50 16.41 6.52
C TYR A 58 20.79 17.39 5.37
N GLY A 59 20.05 18.50 5.29
CA GLY A 59 20.26 19.54 4.28
C GLY A 59 19.82 19.15 2.86
N HIS A 60 18.92 18.21 2.72
CA HIS A 60 18.35 17.80 1.42
C HIS A 60 16.93 17.25 1.61
N PRO A 61 16.07 17.24 0.54
CA PRO A 61 14.73 16.68 0.60
C PRO A 61 14.75 15.17 0.81
N ILE A 62 13.71 14.65 1.49
CA ILE A 62 13.41 13.22 1.63
C ILE A 62 12.03 12.98 1.05
N TYR A 63 11.97 12.42 -0.14
CA TYR A 63 10.71 12.20 -0.85
C TYR A 63 9.85 11.16 -0.17
N LEU A 64 8.57 11.47 0.02
CA LEU A 64 7.56 10.50 0.48
C LEU A 64 6.86 9.91 -0.74
N ILE A 65 7.16 8.66 -1.07
CA ILE A 65 6.52 7.96 -2.17
C ILE A 65 5.29 7.23 -1.63
N SER A 66 4.11 7.69 -2.02
CA SER A 66 2.83 7.09 -1.64
C SER A 66 2.36 6.16 -2.75
N ASP A 67 2.36 4.86 -2.46
CA ASP A 67 1.86 3.81 -3.34
C ASP A 67 0.40 3.53 -2.99
N GLU A 68 -0.53 3.93 -3.87
CA GLU A 68 -1.96 4.01 -3.59
C GLU A 68 -2.86 3.18 -4.52
N PRO A 69 -2.52 1.95 -4.91
CA PRO A 69 -3.33 1.19 -5.87
C PRO A 69 -4.69 0.75 -5.31
N TYR A 70 -4.89 0.83 -3.99
CA TYR A 70 -6.11 0.43 -3.27
C TYR A 70 -6.89 1.60 -2.70
N ARG A 71 -6.59 2.84 -3.09
CA ARG A 71 -7.11 4.06 -2.48
C ARG A 71 -8.64 4.07 -2.33
N GLU A 72 -9.37 3.57 -3.32
CA GLU A 72 -10.84 3.53 -3.35
C GLU A 72 -11.42 2.30 -2.64
N ILE A 73 -10.58 1.29 -2.38
CA ILE A 73 -11.04 0.03 -1.75
C ILE A 73 -10.85 0.16 -0.25
N VAL A 74 -11.82 0.80 0.38
CA VAL A 74 -11.87 1.01 1.83
C VAL A 74 -13.25 0.67 2.37
N TYR A 75 -13.32 0.35 3.65
CA TYR A 75 -14.51 -0.19 4.31
C TYR A 75 -14.95 0.70 5.47
N ASP A 76 -16.17 0.52 5.92
CA ASP A 76 -16.71 1.11 7.14
C ASP A 76 -16.57 2.65 7.21
N GLY A 77 -16.50 3.32 6.05
CA GLY A 77 -16.38 4.78 5.96
C GLY A 77 -14.97 5.34 6.23
N VAL A 78 -13.96 4.46 6.26
CA VAL A 78 -12.56 4.88 6.43
C VAL A 78 -12.14 5.82 5.29
N GLN A 79 -11.40 6.87 5.64
CA GLN A 79 -10.89 7.86 4.68
C GLN A 79 -9.39 7.67 4.49
N VAL A 80 -8.95 7.64 3.23
CA VAL A 80 -7.52 7.61 2.89
C VAL A 80 -7.02 9.05 2.77
N PRO A 81 -6.06 9.49 3.60
CA PRO A 81 -5.52 10.84 3.52
C PRO A 81 -4.88 11.13 2.16
N PHE A 82 -4.98 12.36 1.68
CA PHE A 82 -4.24 12.79 0.51
C PHE A 82 -2.85 13.29 0.96
N VAL A 83 -1.86 12.45 0.83
CA VAL A 83 -0.51 12.63 1.40
C VAL A 83 0.15 13.97 1.03
N PRO A 84 0.00 14.51 -0.21
CA PRO A 84 0.56 15.82 -0.56
C PRO A 84 0.05 17.01 0.26
N HIS A 85 -1.07 16.87 0.99
CA HIS A 85 -1.53 17.92 1.92
C HIS A 85 -0.67 18.02 3.18
N PHE A 86 0.16 17.01 3.46
CA PHE A 86 0.95 16.92 4.69
C PHE A 86 2.46 17.06 4.43
N HIS A 87 2.93 16.73 3.22
CA HIS A 87 4.34 16.78 2.86
C HIS A 87 4.48 17.18 1.39
N ASP A 88 5.12 18.31 1.12
CA ASP A 88 5.27 18.85 -0.25
C ASP A 88 6.10 17.92 -1.14
N ASP A 89 7.16 17.32 -0.59
CA ASP A 89 8.04 16.39 -1.30
C ASP A 89 7.44 14.99 -1.43
N THR A 90 6.17 14.93 -1.87
CA THR A 90 5.43 13.68 -2.08
C THR A 90 5.35 13.31 -3.56
N ILE A 91 5.53 12.03 -3.85
CA ILE A 91 5.28 11.42 -5.17
C ILE A 91 4.19 10.37 -4.99
N ILE A 92 3.12 10.43 -5.80
CA ILE A 92 2.05 9.43 -5.75
C ILE A 92 2.24 8.44 -6.91
N CYS A 93 2.20 7.15 -6.58
CA CYS A 93 2.10 6.05 -7.53
C CYS A 93 0.70 5.45 -7.46
N TYR A 94 -0.03 5.47 -8.56
CA TYR A 94 -1.40 4.98 -8.63
C TYR A 94 -1.59 4.00 -9.79
N SER A 95 -2.48 3.03 -9.60
CA SER A 95 -2.82 2.03 -10.61
C SER A 95 -4.33 1.78 -10.65
N TYR A 96 -4.89 1.73 -11.86
CA TYR A 96 -6.29 1.32 -12.09
C TYR A 96 -6.50 -0.20 -12.05
N SER A 97 -5.45 -0.95 -11.76
CA SER A 97 -5.51 -2.43 -11.67
C SER A 97 -6.53 -2.94 -10.67
N LYS A 98 -6.79 -2.15 -9.60
CA LYS A 98 -7.63 -2.57 -8.47
C LYS A 98 -8.97 -1.81 -8.48
N SER A 99 -8.92 -0.49 -8.51
CA SER A 99 -10.13 0.35 -8.49
C SER A 99 -11.10 0.07 -9.65
N LEU A 100 -10.58 -0.14 -10.86
CA LEU A 100 -11.38 -0.44 -12.05
C LEU A 100 -11.32 -1.91 -12.49
N SER A 101 -10.69 -2.79 -11.70
CA SER A 101 -10.50 -4.21 -12.06
C SER A 101 -9.84 -4.41 -13.43
N LEU A 102 -8.84 -3.59 -13.77
CA LEU A 102 -8.11 -3.60 -15.04
C LEU A 102 -6.63 -3.99 -14.88
N PRO A 103 -6.28 -5.10 -14.19
CA PRO A 103 -4.89 -5.44 -13.95
C PRO A 103 -4.15 -5.84 -15.24
N GLY A 104 -4.84 -6.40 -16.23
CA GLY A 104 -4.27 -6.83 -17.51
C GLY A 104 -3.89 -5.66 -18.43
N GLU A 105 -4.54 -4.51 -18.27
CA GLU A 105 -4.38 -3.36 -19.15
C GLU A 105 -3.16 -2.50 -18.84
N ARG A 106 -2.50 -2.77 -17.72
CA ARG A 106 -1.24 -2.14 -17.31
C ARG A 106 -1.29 -0.60 -17.36
N ILE A 107 -2.31 -0.02 -16.72
CA ILE A 107 -2.52 1.43 -16.70
C ILE A 107 -2.51 2.00 -15.28
N GLY A 108 -1.81 3.10 -15.11
CA GLY A 108 -1.67 3.86 -13.88
C GLY A 108 -0.99 5.18 -14.17
N TYR A 109 -0.63 5.92 -13.13
CA TYR A 109 0.10 7.18 -13.26
C TYR A 109 1.05 7.40 -12.07
N VAL A 110 2.05 8.24 -12.30
CA VAL A 110 2.86 8.84 -11.25
C VAL A 110 2.54 10.34 -11.21
N LEU A 111 2.15 10.85 -10.06
CA LEU A 111 1.94 12.27 -9.83
C LEU A 111 3.14 12.85 -9.10
N VAL A 112 3.76 13.86 -9.71
CA VAL A 112 4.80 14.69 -9.10
C VAL A 112 4.19 16.09 -8.88
N PRO A 113 3.85 16.47 -7.63
CA PRO A 113 3.26 17.77 -7.35
C PRO A 113 4.22 18.92 -7.71
N PRO A 114 3.71 20.07 -8.17
CA PRO A 114 4.55 21.24 -8.46
C PRO A 114 5.28 21.80 -7.22
N ALA A 115 4.75 21.55 -6.03
CA ALA A 115 5.33 21.97 -4.76
C ALA A 115 6.57 21.17 -4.35
N ALA A 116 6.74 19.95 -4.89
CA ALA A 116 7.87 19.11 -4.55
C ALA A 116 9.20 19.74 -5.00
N ALA A 117 10.23 19.57 -4.18
CA ALA A 117 11.58 19.97 -4.52
C ALA A 117 12.00 19.35 -5.86
N ASP A 118 12.67 20.15 -6.69
CA ASP A 118 13.14 19.70 -8.02
C ASP A 118 12.05 19.07 -8.90
N SER A 119 10.76 19.43 -8.73
CA SER A 119 9.60 18.79 -9.37
C SER A 119 9.75 18.60 -10.90
N LYS A 120 10.33 19.56 -11.60
CA LYS A 120 10.58 19.46 -13.06
C LYS A 120 11.64 18.41 -13.39
N ALA A 121 12.71 18.34 -12.62
CA ALA A 121 13.77 17.35 -12.80
C ALA A 121 13.26 15.94 -12.43
N LEU A 122 12.50 15.83 -11.35
CA LEU A 122 11.83 14.58 -10.94
C LEU A 122 10.88 14.07 -12.03
N TYR A 123 10.03 14.94 -12.56
CA TYR A 123 9.13 14.58 -13.66
C TYR A 123 9.91 14.05 -14.87
N ALA A 124 10.98 14.76 -15.28
CA ALA A 124 11.82 14.33 -16.40
C ALA A 124 12.52 13.00 -16.10
N ALA A 125 13.00 12.79 -14.87
CA ALA A 125 13.64 11.55 -14.43
C ALA A 125 12.66 10.36 -14.44
N VAL A 126 11.43 10.53 -13.93
CA VAL A 126 10.37 9.52 -13.98
C VAL A 126 10.04 9.13 -15.42
N CYS A 127 9.87 10.13 -16.31
CA CYS A 127 9.62 9.88 -17.73
C CYS A 127 10.81 9.15 -18.39
N GLY A 128 12.04 9.52 -18.04
CA GLY A 128 13.27 8.90 -18.55
C GLY A 128 13.40 7.45 -18.07
N ALA A 129 13.17 7.21 -16.78
CA ALA A 129 13.18 5.86 -16.19
C ALA A 129 12.12 4.96 -16.83
N GLY A 130 10.89 5.47 -17.01
CA GLY A 130 9.83 4.73 -17.68
C GLY A 130 10.24 4.28 -19.09
N ARG A 131 10.84 5.18 -19.88
CA ARG A 131 11.35 4.85 -21.22
C ARG A 131 12.49 3.82 -21.18
N ALA A 132 13.42 3.97 -20.24
CA ALA A 132 14.54 3.04 -20.09
C ALA A 132 14.06 1.61 -19.73
N LEU A 133 12.95 1.50 -19.01
CA LEU A 133 12.28 0.25 -18.69
C LEU A 133 11.36 -0.28 -19.80
N GLY A 134 11.22 0.45 -20.91
CA GLY A 134 10.36 0.07 -22.05
C GLY A 134 8.91 0.57 -21.96
N TYR A 135 8.57 1.36 -20.95
CA TYR A 135 7.21 1.94 -20.76
C TYR A 135 7.16 3.37 -21.31
N VAL A 136 6.79 3.52 -22.59
CA VAL A 136 6.76 4.84 -23.22
C VAL A 136 5.48 5.60 -22.86
N CYS A 137 4.33 4.94 -22.99
CA CYS A 137 3.01 5.48 -22.64
C CYS A 137 2.00 4.34 -22.43
N ALA A 138 0.96 4.62 -21.65
CA ALA A 138 -0.18 3.71 -21.55
C ALA A 138 -0.98 3.67 -22.88
N PRO A 139 -1.65 2.54 -23.20
CA PRO A 139 -2.47 2.44 -24.41
C PRO A 139 -3.55 3.52 -24.47
N SER A 140 -3.63 4.25 -25.59
CA SER A 140 -4.48 5.45 -25.74
C SER A 140 -5.96 5.16 -25.51
N MET A 141 -6.43 3.97 -25.86
CA MET A 141 -7.82 3.54 -25.61
C MET A 141 -8.09 3.50 -24.11
N PHE A 142 -7.22 2.86 -23.32
CA PHE A 142 -7.40 2.74 -21.87
C PHE A 142 -7.19 4.06 -21.13
N GLN A 143 -6.39 4.97 -21.63
CA GLN A 143 -6.35 6.34 -21.09
C GLN A 143 -7.72 7.02 -21.18
N ARG A 144 -8.43 6.85 -22.30
CA ARG A 144 -9.78 7.39 -22.50
C ARG A 144 -10.83 6.66 -21.65
N VAL A 145 -10.70 5.34 -21.49
CA VAL A 145 -11.56 4.56 -20.58
C VAL A 145 -11.39 5.04 -19.15
N ALA A 146 -10.15 5.11 -18.65
CA ALA A 146 -9.85 5.59 -17.31
C ALA A 146 -10.40 7.00 -17.06
N ALA A 147 -10.23 7.91 -18.01
CA ALA A 147 -10.77 9.28 -17.92
C ALA A 147 -12.30 9.33 -17.84
N ARG A 148 -13.01 8.39 -18.47
CA ARG A 148 -14.48 8.31 -18.42
C ARG A 148 -15.01 7.55 -17.20
N CYS A 149 -14.17 6.72 -16.59
CA CYS A 149 -14.50 5.90 -15.44
C CYS A 149 -13.86 6.42 -14.15
N ALA A 150 -13.40 7.68 -14.12
CA ALA A 150 -12.68 8.24 -12.99
C ALA A 150 -13.50 8.20 -11.67
N ASP A 151 -14.83 8.28 -11.78
CA ASP A 151 -15.77 8.22 -10.64
C ASP A 151 -16.31 6.81 -10.38
N GLN A 152 -15.80 5.80 -11.09
CA GLN A 152 -16.24 4.42 -10.94
C GLN A 152 -15.24 3.63 -10.09
N THR A 153 -15.75 2.64 -9.37
CA THR A 153 -14.93 1.67 -8.65
C THR A 153 -15.47 0.27 -8.85
N SER A 154 -14.67 -0.75 -8.51
CA SER A 154 -15.16 -2.10 -8.30
C SER A 154 -16.23 -2.14 -7.19
N ASP A 155 -16.99 -3.21 -7.11
CA ASP A 155 -18.06 -3.37 -6.11
C ASP A 155 -17.46 -3.56 -4.70
N ILE A 156 -17.32 -2.45 -3.97
CA ILE A 156 -16.75 -2.43 -2.61
C ILE A 156 -17.62 -3.24 -1.63
N ALA A 157 -18.95 -3.30 -1.84
CA ALA A 157 -19.83 -4.04 -0.94
C ALA A 157 -19.56 -5.55 -0.98
N VAL A 158 -19.21 -6.08 -2.15
CA VAL A 158 -18.80 -7.50 -2.29
C VAL A 158 -17.52 -7.76 -1.51
N TYR A 159 -16.50 -6.92 -1.68
CA TYR A 159 -15.24 -7.06 -0.94
C TYR A 159 -15.45 -6.93 0.58
N GLN A 160 -16.29 -6.00 1.02
CA GLN A 160 -16.60 -5.82 2.44
C GLN A 160 -17.30 -7.06 3.01
N THR A 161 -18.27 -7.62 2.28
CA THR A 161 -18.97 -8.85 2.68
C THR A 161 -17.99 -10.01 2.81
N ASN A 162 -17.13 -10.21 1.82
CA ASN A 162 -16.12 -11.28 1.83
C ASN A 162 -15.12 -11.10 2.97
N ARG A 163 -14.63 -9.86 3.20
CA ARG A 163 -13.77 -9.53 4.33
C ARG A 163 -14.42 -9.92 5.66
N ASP A 164 -15.67 -9.51 5.87
CA ASP A 164 -16.36 -9.76 7.13
C ASP A 164 -16.62 -11.25 7.36
N LEU A 165 -16.99 -11.99 6.34
CA LEU A 165 -17.17 -13.45 6.41
C LEU A 165 -15.85 -14.15 6.78
N LEU A 166 -14.76 -13.84 6.11
CA LEU A 166 -13.45 -14.45 6.37
C LEU A 166 -12.90 -14.03 7.72
N PHE A 167 -12.96 -12.73 8.06
CA PHE A 167 -12.50 -12.21 9.35
C PHE A 167 -13.22 -12.89 10.51
N ASN A 168 -14.56 -12.93 10.48
CA ASN A 168 -15.36 -13.57 11.52
C ASN A 168 -15.13 -15.07 11.59
N GLY A 169 -15.03 -15.74 10.43
CA GLY A 169 -14.73 -17.16 10.35
C GLY A 169 -13.37 -17.50 10.96
N LEU A 170 -12.30 -16.84 10.54
CA LEU A 170 -10.94 -17.08 11.03
C LEU A 170 -10.82 -16.77 12.53
N THR A 171 -11.38 -15.65 12.99
CA THR A 171 -11.34 -15.30 14.42
C THR A 171 -12.12 -16.29 15.29
N SER A 172 -13.26 -16.79 14.80
CA SER A 172 -14.02 -17.83 15.51
C SER A 172 -13.28 -19.18 15.63
N MET A 173 -12.34 -19.45 14.70
CA MET A 173 -11.46 -20.61 14.72
C MET A 173 -10.19 -20.40 15.55
N GLY A 174 -10.03 -19.22 16.18
CA GLY A 174 -8.88 -18.91 17.05
C GLY A 174 -7.70 -18.23 16.36
N TYR A 175 -7.83 -17.82 15.09
CA TYR A 175 -6.80 -17.02 14.44
C TYR A 175 -6.81 -15.59 14.99
N HIS A 176 -5.62 -15.06 15.26
CA HIS A 176 -5.45 -13.64 15.52
C HIS A 176 -5.34 -12.90 14.19
N CYS A 177 -6.29 -12.00 13.94
CA CYS A 177 -6.34 -11.22 12.70
C CYS A 177 -6.69 -9.77 13.02
N VAL A 178 -5.94 -8.83 12.47
CA VAL A 178 -6.33 -7.43 12.45
C VAL A 178 -7.39 -7.26 11.36
N LYS A 179 -8.53 -6.64 11.71
CA LYS A 179 -9.57 -6.40 10.72
C LYS A 179 -9.09 -5.37 9.69
N PRO A 180 -9.06 -5.69 8.39
CA PRO A 180 -8.60 -4.75 7.38
C PRO A 180 -9.54 -3.56 7.22
N ASP A 181 -8.96 -2.36 7.13
CA ASP A 181 -9.69 -1.12 6.82
C ASP A 181 -9.83 -0.90 5.31
N GLY A 182 -8.99 -1.56 4.51
CA GLY A 182 -8.99 -1.42 3.05
C GLY A 182 -8.26 -2.56 2.35
N ALA A 183 -8.05 -2.41 1.04
CA ALA A 183 -7.56 -3.43 0.13
C ALA A 183 -8.46 -4.69 0.14
N PHE A 184 -8.01 -5.82 -0.35
CA PHE A 184 -8.78 -7.06 -0.35
C PHE A 184 -7.93 -8.25 0.15
N TYR A 185 -7.20 -8.00 1.22
CA TYR A 185 -6.35 -8.99 1.88
C TYR A 185 -6.71 -9.11 3.34
N LEU A 186 -6.61 -10.33 3.88
CA LEU A 186 -6.50 -10.59 5.30
C LEU A 186 -5.11 -11.14 5.61
N PHE A 187 -4.54 -10.72 6.72
CA PHE A 187 -3.19 -11.09 7.12
C PHE A 187 -3.19 -11.66 8.54
N PRO A 188 -3.84 -12.83 8.77
CA PRO A 188 -3.93 -13.45 10.06
C PRO A 188 -2.63 -14.11 10.49
N GLN A 189 -2.39 -14.16 11.78
CA GLN A 189 -1.32 -14.95 12.36
C GLN A 189 -1.64 -16.44 12.21
N THR A 190 -0.67 -17.23 11.76
CA THR A 190 -0.81 -18.68 11.69
C THR A 190 -0.90 -19.30 13.08
N LEU A 191 -1.62 -20.42 13.20
CA LEU A 191 -1.69 -21.19 14.45
C LEU A 191 -0.40 -21.99 14.73
N GLU A 192 0.58 -21.85 13.89
CA GLU A 192 1.85 -22.56 13.92
C GLU A 192 3.01 -21.58 13.76
N ALA A 193 4.17 -21.95 14.31
CA ALA A 193 5.35 -21.09 14.30
C ALA A 193 6.01 -20.98 12.90
N ASP A 194 5.72 -21.92 11.99
CA ASP A 194 6.29 -21.96 10.64
C ASP A 194 5.17 -21.69 9.60
N ASP A 195 5.12 -20.48 9.08
CA ASP A 195 4.14 -20.03 8.09
C ASP A 195 4.30 -20.72 6.72
N ARG A 196 5.54 -21.12 6.35
CA ARG A 196 5.78 -21.88 5.12
C ARG A 196 5.25 -23.29 5.23
N ALA A 197 5.50 -23.98 6.35
CA ALA A 197 4.94 -25.28 6.63
C ALA A 197 3.41 -25.25 6.70
N PHE A 198 2.84 -24.19 7.26
CA PHE A 198 1.39 -23.96 7.25
C PHE A 198 0.85 -23.82 5.82
N SER A 199 1.47 -23.00 4.96
CA SER A 199 1.08 -22.82 3.57
C SER A 199 1.13 -24.13 2.78
N GLU A 200 2.21 -24.93 2.94
CA GLU A 200 2.32 -26.24 2.28
C GLU A 200 1.25 -27.25 2.75
N ARG A 201 0.83 -27.17 4.02
CA ARG A 201 -0.29 -28.01 4.49
C ARG A 201 -1.63 -27.55 4.00
N ALA A 202 -1.86 -26.24 3.92
CA ALA A 202 -3.11 -25.66 3.41
C ALA A 202 -3.39 -26.12 1.98
N LYS A 203 -2.36 -26.29 1.15
CA LYS A 203 -2.48 -26.81 -0.22
C LYS A 203 -3.11 -28.21 -0.30
N LYS A 204 -2.96 -29.04 0.74
CA LYS A 204 -3.60 -30.36 0.80
C LYS A 204 -5.11 -30.30 0.93
N TYR A 205 -5.65 -29.14 1.24
CA TYR A 205 -7.07 -28.85 1.38
C TYR A 205 -7.55 -27.85 0.33
N ASP A 206 -6.79 -27.73 -0.78
CA ASP A 206 -7.06 -26.80 -1.88
C ASP A 206 -7.10 -25.31 -1.45
N LEU A 207 -6.46 -24.98 -0.32
CA LEU A 207 -6.33 -23.62 0.17
C LEU A 207 -4.93 -23.08 -0.16
N LEU A 208 -4.89 -22.01 -0.98
CA LEU A 208 -3.68 -21.34 -1.38
C LEU A 208 -3.53 -20.06 -0.56
N VAL A 209 -2.47 -19.98 0.24
CA VAL A 209 -2.11 -18.80 1.04
C VAL A 209 -0.65 -18.46 0.83
N VAL A 210 -0.31 -17.17 0.92
CA VAL A 210 1.08 -16.71 0.79
C VAL A 210 1.71 -16.59 2.18
N PRO A 211 2.87 -17.21 2.44
CA PRO A 211 3.56 -17.09 3.72
C PRO A 211 3.96 -15.64 4.01
N GLY A 212 3.76 -15.19 5.22
CA GLY A 212 4.12 -13.85 5.66
C GLY A 212 5.62 -13.57 5.64
N ALA A 213 6.44 -14.63 5.73
CA ALA A 213 7.88 -14.55 5.55
C ALA A 213 8.28 -13.92 4.20
N ASP A 214 7.47 -14.08 3.16
CA ASP A 214 7.70 -13.49 1.84
C ASP A 214 7.47 -11.96 1.85
N PHE A 215 6.76 -11.44 2.86
CA PHE A 215 6.57 -10.02 3.13
C PHE A 215 7.46 -9.50 4.27
N GLY A 216 8.39 -10.34 4.77
CA GLY A 216 9.23 -9.99 5.91
C GLY A 216 8.50 -10.03 7.27
N ALA A 217 7.34 -10.66 7.34
CA ALA A 217 6.50 -10.80 8.53
C ALA A 217 6.22 -12.30 8.81
N PRO A 218 7.19 -13.07 9.35
CA PRO A 218 7.02 -14.49 9.60
C PRO A 218 5.89 -14.75 10.62
N VAL A 219 5.35 -15.97 10.62
CA VAL A 219 4.23 -16.41 11.47
C VAL A 219 2.87 -15.82 11.08
N ILE A 220 2.75 -15.29 9.86
CA ILE A 220 1.51 -14.73 9.31
C ILE A 220 1.28 -15.33 7.93
N CYS A 221 0.04 -15.35 7.44
CA CYS A 221 -0.28 -15.73 6.07
C CYS A 221 -1.26 -14.74 5.43
N GLU A 222 -1.08 -14.48 4.14
CA GLU A 222 -2.00 -13.65 3.36
C GLU A 222 -3.14 -14.51 2.78
N PHE A 223 -4.36 -14.01 2.94
CA PHE A 223 -5.58 -14.52 2.30
C PHE A 223 -6.16 -13.44 1.40
N LEU A 224 -6.53 -13.82 0.18
CA LEU A 224 -7.29 -12.96 -0.71
C LEU A 224 -8.78 -13.05 -0.38
N THR A 225 -9.46 -11.90 -0.33
CA THR A 225 -10.92 -11.79 -0.06
C THR A 225 -11.73 -11.55 -1.34
N VAL A 226 -11.24 -12.00 -2.49
CA VAL A 226 -11.85 -11.79 -3.80
C VAL A 226 -12.97 -12.77 -4.09
#